data_90fbeda810eabaa5878a1a3daad5266e
#
_entry.id   90fbeda810eabaa5878a1a3daad5266e
#
_cell.length_a   1.000
_cell.length_b   1.000
_cell.length_c   1.000
_cell.angle_alpha   90.00
_cell.angle_beta   90.00
_cell.angle_gamma   90.00
#
_symmetry.space_group_name_H-M   'P 1'
#
loop_
_entity.id
_entity.type
_entity.pdbx_description
1 polymer ?
#
loop_
_entity_poly.entity_id
_entity_poly.type
_entity_poly.pdbx_seq_one_letter_code
_entity_poly.pdbx_strand_id
1 'polypeptide(L)'
;MTPEMQQQVHLYLGLDLGKRRDYSALAIVEYRRQWNLERNYVSWAMDPVDEETRFSVRQLQRIPLGTKYVDVASTVQRLLNRITQKYDCTLIVDATGVGQPVVEMFYAMPPRATMVPVVIIGTGSENKVKDEWRVPKQDLIAGLQVMLETEQLTIAQDLAFAPALLEELVEMRSVNGKSAEAGAGEHDDLVMAVALAAWRARRFSNTPAKTRTGFKNNAFGESIYGVGSSPSNWPPAPRRRTS
;
A
#
# COMPACT_ATOMS: atom_id res chain seq x y z
N MET A 1 15.72 -29.75 -19.47
CA MET A 1 14.44 -29.19 -18.92
C MET A 1 14.72 -27.75 -18.62
N THR A 2 14.02 -26.83 -19.25
CA THR A 2 14.07 -25.39 -18.90
C THR A 2 13.56 -25.23 -17.46
N PRO A 3 14.28 -24.53 -16.59
CA PRO A 3 13.81 -24.29 -15.23
C PRO A 3 12.47 -23.54 -15.30
N GLU A 4 11.48 -24.06 -14.61
CA GLU A 4 10.17 -23.42 -14.55
C GLU A 4 10.24 -22.22 -13.59
N MET A 5 10.07 -21.02 -14.13
CA MET A 5 10.09 -19.80 -13.34
C MET A 5 8.87 -19.76 -12.42
N GLN A 6 9.13 -19.69 -11.13
CA GLN A 6 8.12 -19.52 -10.10
C GLN A 6 7.88 -18.04 -9.81
N GLN A 7 6.65 -17.70 -9.43
CA GLN A 7 6.29 -16.32 -9.14
C GLN A 7 5.33 -16.24 -7.95
N GLN A 8 5.54 -15.23 -7.13
CA GLN A 8 4.66 -14.84 -6.03
C GLN A 8 4.28 -13.39 -6.17
N VAL A 9 2.97 -13.09 -6.04
CA VAL A 9 2.44 -11.72 -6.04
C VAL A 9 1.61 -11.48 -4.80
N HIS A 10 1.81 -10.34 -4.14
CA HIS A 10 1.01 -9.88 -3.02
C HIS A 10 0.71 -8.38 -3.16
N LEU A 11 -0.51 -7.98 -2.86
CA LEU A 11 -0.92 -6.58 -2.96
C LEU A 11 -1.04 -5.96 -1.56
N TYR A 12 -0.38 -4.83 -1.37
CA TYR A 12 -0.44 -4.02 -0.17
C TYR A 12 -1.23 -2.76 -0.46
N LEU A 13 -2.33 -2.58 0.26
CA LEU A 13 -3.19 -1.40 0.12
C LEU A 13 -2.95 -0.48 1.31
N GLY A 14 -2.43 0.71 1.07
CA GLY A 14 -2.29 1.76 2.08
C GLY A 14 -3.49 2.69 1.99
N LEU A 15 -4.18 2.87 3.10
CA LEU A 15 -5.31 3.79 3.23
C LEU A 15 -4.94 4.87 4.24
N ASP A 16 -4.74 6.08 3.75
CA ASP A 16 -4.61 7.29 4.55
C ASP A 16 -5.95 8.00 4.63
N LEU A 17 -6.36 8.42 5.83
CA LEU A 17 -7.70 8.97 6.10
C LEU A 17 -7.61 10.45 6.47
N GLY A 18 -7.92 11.29 5.50
CA GLY A 18 -7.98 12.74 5.67
C GLY A 18 -9.14 13.19 6.58
N LYS A 19 -8.95 14.34 7.21
CA LYS A 19 -10.00 15.05 7.95
C LYS A 19 -10.90 15.82 6.97
N ARG A 20 -11.85 16.60 7.49
CA ARG A 20 -12.88 17.32 6.70
C ARG A 20 -12.35 18.16 5.54
N ARG A 21 -11.12 18.64 5.60
CA ARG A 21 -10.49 19.50 4.58
C ARG A 21 -9.36 18.80 3.83
N ASP A 22 -8.96 17.61 4.29
CA ASP A 22 -7.89 16.84 3.72
C ASP A 22 -8.47 15.66 2.93
N TYR A 23 -7.82 15.28 1.84
CA TYR A 23 -8.23 14.09 1.07
C TYR A 23 -7.90 12.82 1.87
N SER A 24 -8.76 11.83 1.72
CA SER A 24 -8.32 10.46 2.00
C SER A 24 -7.70 9.89 0.72
N ALA A 25 -6.66 9.09 0.86
CA ALA A 25 -5.98 8.49 -0.27
C ALA A 25 -5.85 6.99 -0.11
N LEU A 26 -5.87 6.30 -1.24
CA LEU A 26 -5.64 4.87 -1.36
C LEU A 26 -4.53 4.61 -2.37
N ALA A 27 -3.54 3.83 -1.97
CA ALA A 27 -2.49 3.35 -2.86
C ALA A 27 -2.44 1.81 -2.84
N ILE A 28 -2.14 1.21 -4.00
CA ILE A 28 -1.85 -0.22 -4.09
C ILE A 28 -0.40 -0.39 -4.52
N VAL A 29 0.39 -1.05 -3.69
CA VAL A 29 1.76 -1.47 -3.99
C VAL A 29 1.77 -2.99 -4.20
N GLU A 30 2.17 -3.39 -5.40
CA GLU A 30 2.41 -4.79 -5.73
C GLU A 30 3.81 -5.18 -5.27
N TYR A 31 3.90 -6.25 -4.50
CA TYR A 31 5.12 -7.02 -4.26
C TYR A 31 5.13 -8.18 -5.22
N ARG A 32 6.19 -8.31 -5.99
CA ARG A 32 6.43 -9.43 -6.90
C ARG A 32 7.78 -10.05 -6.61
N ARG A 33 7.80 -11.36 -6.41
CA ARG A 33 9.00 -12.15 -6.28
C ARG A 33 8.99 -13.20 -7.37
N GLN A 34 10.10 -13.34 -8.09
CA GLN A 34 10.31 -14.33 -9.13
C GLN A 34 11.60 -15.10 -8.81
N TRP A 35 11.61 -16.40 -9.08
CA TRP A 35 12.77 -17.24 -8.85
C TRP A 35 12.72 -18.49 -9.73
N ASN A 36 13.87 -19.09 -10.01
CA ASN A 36 14.00 -20.41 -10.58
C ASN A 36 14.18 -21.45 -9.47
N LEU A 37 13.88 -22.70 -9.75
CA LEU A 37 14.15 -23.80 -8.84
C LEU A 37 15.28 -24.66 -9.40
N GLU A 38 16.33 -24.86 -8.61
CA GLU A 38 17.41 -25.80 -8.92
C GLU A 38 17.47 -26.93 -7.90
N ARG A 39 17.84 -28.14 -8.40
CA ARG A 39 18.00 -29.29 -7.53
C ARG A 39 19.30 -29.18 -6.74
N ASN A 40 19.18 -29.17 -5.44
CA ASN A 40 20.31 -29.28 -4.53
C ASN A 40 20.70 -30.78 -4.41
N TYR A 41 21.85 -31.14 -4.95
CA TYR A 41 22.30 -32.53 -4.97
C TYR A 41 22.79 -33.03 -3.60
N VAL A 42 22.95 -32.17 -2.61
CA VAL A 42 23.31 -32.53 -1.23
C VAL A 42 22.08 -32.85 -0.40
N SER A 43 21.07 -31.98 -0.46
CA SER A 43 19.82 -32.13 0.32
C SER A 43 18.70 -32.83 -0.46
N TRP A 44 18.86 -33.01 -1.78
CA TRP A 44 17.85 -33.51 -2.74
C TRP A 44 16.59 -32.62 -2.79
N ALA A 45 16.64 -31.44 -2.19
CA ALA A 45 15.58 -30.42 -2.26
C ALA A 45 15.67 -29.58 -3.54
N MET A 46 14.59 -28.84 -3.84
CA MET A 46 14.58 -27.80 -4.84
C MET A 46 14.82 -26.45 -4.15
N ASP A 47 15.96 -25.84 -4.41
CA ASP A 47 16.32 -24.56 -3.82
C ASP A 47 16.00 -23.40 -4.79
N PRO A 48 15.49 -22.27 -4.30
CA PRO A 48 15.28 -21.10 -5.13
C PRO A 48 16.61 -20.44 -5.49
N VAL A 49 16.78 -20.17 -6.78
CA VAL A 49 17.92 -19.45 -7.36
C VAL A 49 17.43 -18.30 -8.23
N ASP A 50 18.30 -17.36 -8.56
CA ASP A 50 17.98 -16.18 -9.39
C ASP A 50 16.76 -15.40 -8.86
N GLU A 51 16.72 -15.21 -7.55
CA GLU A 51 15.59 -14.54 -6.91
C GLU A 51 15.60 -13.05 -7.20
N GLU A 52 14.53 -12.57 -7.82
CA GLU A 52 14.27 -11.15 -8.04
C GLU A 52 13.03 -10.69 -7.29
N THR A 53 13.16 -9.57 -6.58
CA THR A 53 12.05 -8.94 -5.87
C THR A 53 11.86 -7.52 -6.37
N ARG A 54 10.63 -7.18 -6.74
CA ARG A 54 10.24 -5.84 -7.21
C ARG A 54 8.99 -5.35 -6.49
N PHE A 55 8.94 -4.03 -6.30
CA PHE A 55 7.75 -3.33 -5.82
C PHE A 55 7.28 -2.35 -6.89
N SER A 56 5.96 -2.26 -7.09
CA SER A 56 5.40 -1.34 -8.07
C SER A 56 4.11 -0.71 -7.54
N VAL A 57 4.02 0.62 -7.62
CA VAL A 57 2.76 1.32 -7.37
C VAL A 57 1.85 1.04 -8.57
N ARG A 58 0.72 0.38 -8.30
CA ARG A 58 -0.21 -0.08 -9.35
C ARG A 58 -1.50 0.72 -9.39
N GLN A 59 -1.84 1.39 -8.30
CA GLN A 59 -3.02 2.25 -8.23
C GLN A 59 -2.78 3.37 -7.23
N LEU A 60 -3.26 4.54 -7.58
CA LEU A 60 -3.34 5.72 -6.73
C LEU A 60 -4.74 6.30 -6.86
N GLN A 61 -5.32 6.70 -5.74
CA GLN A 61 -6.65 7.29 -5.74
C GLN A 61 -6.79 8.30 -4.59
N ARG A 62 -7.19 9.51 -4.90
CA ARG A 62 -7.76 10.45 -3.94
C ARG A 62 -9.25 10.26 -3.85
N ILE A 63 -9.75 10.16 -2.63
CA ILE A 63 -11.18 10.03 -2.34
C ILE A 63 -11.77 11.44 -2.29
N PRO A 64 -12.89 11.72 -2.98
CA PRO A 64 -13.47 13.05 -3.02
C PRO A 64 -13.70 13.64 -1.63
N LEU A 65 -13.38 14.93 -1.45
CA LEU A 65 -13.63 15.66 -0.21
C LEU A 65 -15.09 15.54 0.21
N GLY A 66 -15.33 15.39 1.51
CA GLY A 66 -16.67 15.26 2.06
C GLY A 66 -17.28 13.87 1.92
N THR A 67 -16.56 12.88 1.39
CA THR A 67 -16.98 11.48 1.42
C THR A 67 -17.04 10.99 2.86
N LYS A 68 -18.15 10.39 3.24
CA LYS A 68 -18.31 9.83 4.59
C LYS A 68 -17.40 8.62 4.78
N TYR A 69 -16.85 8.44 5.96
CA TYR A 69 -15.98 7.30 6.26
C TYR A 69 -16.62 5.93 6.04
N VAL A 70 -17.95 5.83 6.25
CA VAL A 70 -18.72 4.61 5.90
C VAL A 70 -18.65 4.30 4.40
N ASP A 71 -18.73 5.35 3.56
CA ASP A 71 -18.65 5.18 2.10
C ASP A 71 -17.21 4.86 1.66
N VAL A 72 -16.22 5.46 2.35
CA VAL A 72 -14.80 5.10 2.17
C VAL A 72 -14.58 3.62 2.47
N ALA A 73 -14.97 3.17 3.66
CA ALA A 73 -14.84 1.77 4.10
C ALA A 73 -15.54 0.81 3.12
N SER A 74 -16.79 1.13 2.73
CA SER A 74 -17.57 0.33 1.79
C SER A 74 -16.90 0.21 0.42
N THR A 75 -16.26 1.29 -0.05
CA THR A 75 -15.58 1.29 -1.36
C THR A 75 -14.29 0.49 -1.31
N VAL A 76 -13.49 0.65 -0.25
CA VAL A 76 -12.29 -0.16 -0.03
C VAL A 76 -12.66 -1.64 0.07
N GLN A 77 -13.74 -1.97 0.77
CA GLN A 77 -14.21 -3.35 0.91
C GLN A 77 -14.65 -3.96 -0.44
N ARG A 78 -15.39 -3.19 -1.28
CA ARG A 78 -15.74 -3.64 -2.64
C ARG A 78 -14.49 -3.89 -3.50
N LEU A 79 -13.49 -3.00 -3.42
CA LEU A 79 -12.22 -3.18 -4.12
C LEU A 79 -11.53 -4.47 -3.65
N LEU A 80 -11.37 -4.65 -2.33
CA LEU A 80 -10.76 -5.85 -1.75
C LEU A 80 -11.48 -7.12 -2.17
N ASN A 81 -12.81 -7.15 -2.11
CA ASN A 81 -13.60 -8.31 -2.53
C ASN A 81 -13.36 -8.70 -4.01
N ARG A 82 -13.04 -7.74 -4.85
CA ARG A 82 -12.72 -7.98 -6.27
C ARG A 82 -11.30 -8.51 -6.46
N ILE A 83 -10.31 -7.86 -5.84
CA ILE A 83 -8.89 -8.21 -6.06
C ILE A 83 -8.47 -9.48 -5.32
N THR A 84 -9.06 -9.77 -4.16
CA THR A 84 -8.76 -10.99 -3.38
C THR A 84 -9.26 -12.28 -4.02
N GLN A 85 -10.00 -12.19 -5.12
CA GLN A 85 -10.33 -13.37 -5.94
C GLN A 85 -9.10 -13.93 -6.65
N LYS A 86 -8.08 -13.07 -6.91
CA LYS A 86 -6.88 -13.43 -7.67
C LYS A 86 -5.58 -13.31 -6.86
N TYR A 87 -5.53 -12.40 -5.87
CA TYR A 87 -4.32 -12.04 -5.16
C TYR A 87 -4.50 -12.06 -3.66
N ASP A 88 -3.45 -12.45 -2.96
CA ASP A 88 -3.36 -12.21 -1.53
C ASP A 88 -3.15 -10.73 -1.27
N CYS A 89 -3.90 -10.18 -0.31
CA CYS A 89 -3.93 -8.75 -0.04
C CYS A 89 -3.72 -8.46 1.45
N THR A 90 -3.03 -7.35 1.72
CA THR A 90 -2.97 -6.74 3.05
C THR A 90 -3.46 -5.30 2.96
N LEU A 91 -4.43 -4.94 3.80
CA LEU A 91 -4.91 -3.57 3.96
C LEU A 91 -4.21 -2.93 5.16
N ILE A 92 -3.50 -1.85 4.92
CA ILE A 92 -2.84 -1.03 5.93
C ILE A 92 -3.67 0.25 6.08
N VAL A 93 -4.19 0.50 7.28
CA VAL A 93 -5.07 1.65 7.55
C VAL A 93 -4.38 2.57 8.53
N ASP A 94 -4.27 3.86 8.18
CA ASP A 94 -3.92 4.86 9.19
C ASP A 94 -5.04 4.93 10.24
N ALA A 95 -4.71 4.47 11.45
CA ALA A 95 -5.59 4.47 12.61
C ALA A 95 -5.45 5.74 13.47
N THR A 96 -4.69 6.75 13.01
CA THR A 96 -4.45 7.98 13.76
C THR A 96 -5.72 8.84 13.78
N GLY A 97 -6.19 9.20 14.96
CA GLY A 97 -7.32 10.12 15.12
C GLY A 97 -8.61 9.65 14.44
N VAL A 98 -8.94 10.21 13.28
CA VAL A 98 -10.16 9.88 12.51
C VAL A 98 -10.13 8.47 11.89
N GLY A 99 -9.00 7.83 11.84
CA GLY A 99 -8.85 6.48 11.28
C GLY A 99 -9.38 5.39 12.20
N GLN A 100 -9.36 5.60 13.51
CA GLN A 100 -9.81 4.60 14.48
C GLN A 100 -11.26 4.13 14.26
N PRO A 101 -12.26 5.01 14.05
CA PRO A 101 -13.63 4.58 13.73
C PRO A 101 -13.72 3.76 12.44
N VAL A 102 -12.87 4.05 11.44
CA VAL A 102 -12.85 3.29 10.18
C VAL A 102 -12.28 1.89 10.39
N VAL A 103 -11.24 1.77 11.21
CA VAL A 103 -10.69 0.47 11.64
C VAL A 103 -11.76 -0.36 12.34
N GLU A 104 -12.56 0.25 13.24
CA GLU A 104 -13.68 -0.43 13.91
C GLU A 104 -14.75 -0.91 12.92
N MET A 105 -15.05 -0.11 11.87
CA MET A 105 -15.96 -0.55 10.81
C MET A 105 -15.43 -1.78 10.06
N PHE A 106 -14.13 -1.83 9.79
CA PHE A 106 -13.52 -3.01 9.19
C PHE A 106 -13.50 -4.22 10.12
N TYR A 107 -13.35 -4.03 11.44
CA TYR A 107 -13.49 -5.14 12.39
C TYR A 107 -14.93 -5.66 12.48
N ALA A 108 -15.93 -4.78 12.38
CA ALA A 108 -17.33 -5.17 12.37
C ALA A 108 -17.74 -5.94 11.09
N MET A 109 -17.09 -5.61 9.96
CA MET A 109 -17.27 -6.29 8.67
C MET A 109 -15.89 -6.62 8.07
N PRO A 110 -15.25 -7.71 8.51
CA PRO A 110 -13.88 -8.01 8.12
C PRO A 110 -13.72 -8.15 6.60
N PRO A 111 -12.78 -7.43 5.99
CA PRO A 111 -12.46 -7.61 4.58
C PRO A 111 -11.79 -8.98 4.35
N ARG A 112 -11.86 -9.48 3.13
CA ARG A 112 -11.13 -10.69 2.72
C ARG A 112 -9.63 -10.43 2.52
N ALA A 113 -9.01 -9.70 3.47
CA ALA A 113 -7.60 -9.33 3.42
C ALA A 113 -7.05 -9.28 4.85
N THR A 114 -5.76 -9.47 5.02
CA THR A 114 -5.12 -9.19 6.30
C THR A 114 -5.19 -7.69 6.57
N MET A 115 -5.75 -7.29 7.71
CA MET A 115 -5.79 -5.88 8.11
C MET A 115 -4.65 -5.55 9.08
N VAL A 116 -4.02 -4.41 8.86
CA VAL A 116 -2.90 -3.90 9.68
C VAL A 116 -3.19 -2.43 10.03
N PRO A 117 -3.78 -2.15 11.19
CA PRO A 117 -3.93 -0.80 11.69
C PRO A 117 -2.56 -0.22 12.07
N VAL A 118 -2.31 1.03 11.67
CA VAL A 118 -1.08 1.78 11.96
C VAL A 118 -1.42 3.11 12.59
N VAL A 119 -0.94 3.34 13.79
CA VAL A 119 -0.96 4.66 14.43
C VAL A 119 0.34 5.37 14.07
N ILE A 120 0.24 6.44 13.30
CA ILE A 120 1.39 7.26 12.92
C ILE A 120 1.75 8.17 14.09
N ILE A 121 3.00 8.08 14.56
CA ILE A 121 3.50 8.85 15.69
C ILE A 121 4.56 9.85 15.23
N GLY A 122 4.65 11.00 15.93
CA GLY A 122 5.62 12.05 15.61
C GLY A 122 7.05 11.69 16.03
N THR A 123 7.20 11.03 17.17
CA THR A 123 8.52 10.67 17.77
C THR A 123 8.44 9.29 18.41
N GLY A 124 9.61 8.66 18.60
CA GLY A 124 9.74 7.34 19.23
C GLY A 124 10.28 6.30 18.27
N SER A 125 10.19 5.05 18.64
CA SER A 125 10.57 3.90 17.81
C SER A 125 9.35 3.08 17.40
N GLU A 126 9.48 2.43 16.26
CA GLU A 126 8.47 1.50 15.77
C GLU A 126 8.23 0.36 16.77
N ASN A 127 6.98 0.14 17.12
CA ASN A 127 6.58 -0.99 17.98
C ASN A 127 5.16 -1.46 17.66
N LYS A 128 4.82 -2.64 18.15
CA LYS A 128 3.47 -3.21 18.05
C LYS A 128 2.83 -3.25 19.44
N VAL A 129 1.64 -2.64 19.57
CA VAL A 129 0.85 -2.64 20.80
C VAL A 129 -0.49 -3.32 20.52
N LYS A 130 -0.72 -4.50 21.07
CA LYS A 130 -1.86 -5.38 20.74
C LYS A 130 -1.87 -5.68 19.23
N ASP A 131 -2.93 -5.27 18.53
CA ASP A 131 -3.11 -5.51 17.10
C ASP A 131 -2.69 -4.32 16.23
N GLU A 132 -2.28 -3.19 16.83
CA GLU A 132 -1.90 -1.96 16.15
C GLU A 132 -0.38 -1.78 16.12
N TRP A 133 0.14 -1.31 15.00
CA TRP A 133 1.50 -0.84 14.86
C TRP A 133 1.58 0.65 15.17
N ARG A 134 2.60 1.06 15.90
CA ARG A 134 2.96 2.46 16.09
C ARG A 134 4.22 2.73 15.28
N VAL A 135 4.12 3.60 14.28
CA VAL A 135 5.21 3.84 13.34
C VAL A 135 5.49 5.33 13.26
N PRO A 136 6.74 5.76 13.47
CA PRO A 136 7.12 7.16 13.28
C PRO A 136 6.87 7.60 11.83
N LYS A 137 6.29 8.80 11.64
CA LYS A 137 6.08 9.36 10.30
C LYS A 137 7.38 9.42 9.51
N GLN A 138 8.48 9.80 10.17
CA GLN A 138 9.80 9.87 9.55
C GLN A 138 10.28 8.51 9.03
N ASP A 139 10.00 7.41 9.73
CA ASP A 139 10.41 6.06 9.30
C ASP A 139 9.63 5.59 8.06
N LEU A 140 8.35 5.97 7.97
CA LEU A 140 7.53 5.72 6.78
C LEU A 140 8.10 6.45 5.56
N ILE A 141 8.38 7.75 5.71
CA ILE A 141 8.89 8.61 4.64
C ILE A 141 10.31 8.19 4.24
N ALA A 142 11.22 8.01 5.20
CA ALA A 142 12.58 7.59 4.92
C ALA A 142 12.63 6.20 4.25
N GLY A 143 11.78 5.29 4.71
CA GLY A 143 11.65 3.97 4.10
C GLY A 143 11.19 4.03 2.65
N LEU A 144 10.21 4.88 2.33
CA LEU A 144 9.74 5.11 0.97
C LEU A 144 10.85 5.75 0.11
N GLN A 145 11.53 6.76 0.63
CA GLN A 145 12.63 7.44 -0.05
C GLN A 145 13.75 6.45 -0.44
N VAL A 146 14.19 5.61 0.50
CA VAL A 146 15.21 4.59 0.22
C VAL A 146 14.76 3.65 -0.89
N MET A 147 13.50 3.19 -0.90
CA MET A 147 13.00 2.30 -1.95
C MET A 147 12.96 2.96 -3.33
N LEU A 148 12.70 4.28 -3.39
CA LEU A 148 12.72 5.04 -4.64
C LEU A 148 14.16 5.29 -5.11
N GLU A 149 15.07 5.70 -4.22
CA GLU A 149 16.48 5.97 -4.54
C GLU A 149 17.26 4.71 -4.95
N THR A 150 16.88 3.55 -4.42
CA THR A 150 17.47 2.24 -4.78
C THR A 150 16.74 1.54 -5.91
N GLU A 151 15.80 2.21 -6.56
CA GLU A 151 14.98 1.68 -7.68
C GLU A 151 14.21 0.38 -7.34
N GLN A 152 14.04 0.09 -6.05
CA GLN A 152 13.26 -1.06 -5.60
C GLN A 152 11.76 -0.85 -5.79
N LEU A 153 11.28 0.41 -5.70
CA LEU A 153 9.90 0.79 -5.94
C LEU A 153 9.78 1.59 -7.22
N THR A 154 8.95 1.11 -8.13
CA THR A 154 8.62 1.80 -9.37
C THR A 154 7.20 2.39 -9.32
N ILE A 155 7.02 3.55 -9.97
CA ILE A 155 5.72 4.22 -10.12
C ILE A 155 5.40 4.26 -11.61
N ALA A 156 4.27 3.66 -12.01
CA ALA A 156 3.86 3.71 -13.40
C ALA A 156 3.44 5.14 -13.77
N GLN A 157 3.95 5.64 -14.90
CA GLN A 157 3.74 7.04 -15.33
C GLN A 157 2.30 7.32 -15.80
N ASP A 158 1.58 6.30 -16.21
CA ASP A 158 0.20 6.34 -16.69
C ASP A 158 -0.86 6.31 -15.59
N LEU A 159 -0.45 6.26 -14.32
CA LEU A 159 -1.38 6.36 -13.20
C LEU A 159 -1.98 7.77 -13.11
N ALA A 160 -3.29 7.86 -12.96
CA ALA A 160 -4.04 9.13 -12.97
C ALA A 160 -3.50 10.16 -11.96
N PHE A 161 -2.97 9.74 -10.81
CA PHE A 161 -2.43 10.58 -9.76
C PHE A 161 -0.90 10.54 -9.63
N ALA A 162 -0.17 9.95 -10.60
CA ALA A 162 1.30 9.93 -10.55
C ALA A 162 1.91 11.35 -10.54
N PRO A 163 1.45 12.32 -11.35
CA PRO A 163 1.96 13.69 -11.27
C PRO A 163 1.76 14.30 -9.86
N ALA A 164 0.57 14.18 -9.28
CA ALA A 164 0.29 14.69 -7.94
C ALA A 164 1.16 14.03 -6.86
N LEU A 165 1.36 12.71 -6.93
CA LEU A 165 2.28 12.01 -6.02
C LEU A 165 3.71 12.53 -6.15
N LEU A 166 4.19 12.81 -7.37
CA LEU A 166 5.54 13.34 -7.58
C LEU A 166 5.68 14.76 -7.02
N GLU A 167 4.65 15.60 -7.17
CA GLU A 167 4.62 16.95 -6.56
C GLU A 167 4.71 16.86 -5.04
N GLU A 168 3.90 16.03 -4.39
CA GLU A 168 3.96 15.80 -2.93
C GLU A 168 5.34 15.30 -2.49
N LEU A 169 5.96 14.36 -3.22
CA LEU A 169 7.30 13.85 -2.91
C LEU A 169 8.38 14.94 -3.00
N VAL A 170 8.28 15.85 -3.96
CA VAL A 170 9.21 16.98 -4.13
C VAL A 170 9.03 17.98 -2.97
N GLU A 171 7.79 18.30 -2.60
CA GLU A 171 7.50 19.21 -1.49
C GLU A 171 8.02 18.66 -0.17
N MET A 172 7.84 17.37 0.11
CA MET A 172 8.38 16.73 1.31
C MET A 172 9.92 16.77 1.38
N ARG A 173 10.63 16.68 0.27
CA ARG A 173 12.10 16.84 0.23
C ARG A 173 12.53 18.25 0.60
N SER A 174 11.80 19.27 0.18
CA SER A 174 12.13 20.66 0.46
C SER A 174 11.99 21.02 1.93
N VAL A 175 11.04 20.44 2.62
CA VAL A 175 10.76 20.66 4.06
C VAL A 175 11.84 20.02 4.94
N ASN A 176 12.38 18.86 4.59
CA ASN A 176 13.44 18.18 5.34
C ASN A 176 14.78 18.92 5.34
N GLY A 177 14.96 19.95 4.52
CA GLY A 177 16.15 20.84 4.51
C GLY A 177 16.03 22.09 5.40
N LYS A 178 14.86 22.39 5.95
CA LYS A 178 14.62 23.51 6.88
C LYS A 178 13.70 22.99 7.98
N SER A 179 14.08 23.27 9.24
CA SER A 179 13.37 22.88 10.48
C SER A 179 11.87 22.62 10.30
N ALA A 180 11.44 21.44 10.71
CA ALA A 180 10.06 20.98 10.67
C ALA A 180 9.18 21.73 11.69
N GLU A 181 9.09 23.05 11.57
CA GLU A 181 8.09 23.85 12.27
C GLU A 181 6.99 24.25 11.28
N ALA A 182 5.81 23.69 11.50
CA ALA A 182 4.51 24.14 11.05
C ALA A 182 4.40 24.55 9.57
N GLY A 183 4.38 23.57 8.68
CA GLY A 183 4.16 23.75 7.27
C GLY A 183 4.39 22.45 6.51
N ALA A 184 3.99 21.30 7.08
CA ALA A 184 3.83 20.11 6.28
C ALA A 184 2.95 20.49 5.09
N GLY A 185 3.40 20.21 3.87
CA GLY A 185 2.68 20.56 2.65
C GLY A 185 1.20 20.28 2.82
N GLU A 186 0.35 21.18 2.34
CA GLU A 186 -1.11 21.11 2.54
C GLU A 186 -1.70 19.76 2.11
N HIS A 187 -0.93 18.94 1.38
CA HIS A 187 -1.36 17.64 0.87
C HIS A 187 -0.18 16.64 0.83
N ASP A 188 -0.18 15.67 1.72
CA ASP A 188 0.76 14.52 1.71
C ASP A 188 0.05 13.15 1.72
N ASP A 189 -1.24 13.18 1.38
CA ASP A 189 -2.14 12.04 1.48
C ASP A 189 -1.74 10.88 0.55
N LEU A 190 -1.33 11.16 -0.69
CA LEU A 190 -0.87 10.12 -1.62
C LEU A 190 0.46 9.52 -1.18
N VAL A 191 1.40 10.36 -0.73
CA VAL A 191 2.69 9.90 -0.22
C VAL A 191 2.49 9.03 1.01
N MET A 192 1.63 9.42 1.94
CA MET A 192 1.35 8.63 3.14
C MET A 192 0.68 7.30 2.82
N ALA A 193 -0.27 7.27 1.89
CA ALA A 193 -0.90 6.02 1.44
C ALA A 193 0.14 5.07 0.81
N VAL A 194 1.04 5.58 -0.05
CA VAL A 194 2.12 4.78 -0.64
C VAL A 194 3.12 4.34 0.42
N ALA A 195 3.50 5.22 1.35
CA ALA A 195 4.47 4.93 2.41
C ALA A 195 3.99 3.81 3.34
N LEU A 196 2.72 3.83 3.74
CA LEU A 196 2.08 2.77 4.55
C LEU A 196 2.14 1.41 3.83
N ALA A 197 1.76 1.38 2.54
CA ALA A 197 1.79 0.15 1.74
C ALA A 197 3.23 -0.36 1.55
N ALA A 198 4.17 0.52 1.18
CA ALA A 198 5.57 0.20 0.96
C ALA A 198 6.27 -0.26 2.25
N TRP A 199 6.00 0.39 3.39
CA TRP A 199 6.51 0.00 4.70
C TRP A 199 6.15 -1.46 5.02
N ARG A 200 4.89 -1.83 4.83
CA ARG A 200 4.45 -3.20 5.10
C ARG A 200 5.01 -4.20 4.11
N ALA A 201 5.04 -3.84 2.84
CA ALA A 201 5.59 -4.67 1.77
C ALA A 201 7.07 -5.00 2.01
N ARG A 202 7.89 -4.01 2.36
CA ARG A 202 9.31 -4.19 2.67
C ARG A 202 9.54 -5.11 3.88
N ARG A 203 8.77 -4.95 4.95
CA ARG A 203 8.86 -5.83 6.13
C ARG A 203 8.55 -7.28 5.80
N PHE A 204 7.59 -7.49 4.94
CA PHE A 204 7.23 -8.83 4.50
C PHE A 204 8.31 -9.45 3.63
N SER A 205 8.92 -8.69 2.72
CA SER A 205 9.99 -9.18 1.83
C SER A 205 11.21 -9.67 2.61
N ASN A 206 11.51 -9.03 3.75
CA ASN A 206 12.63 -9.39 4.62
C ASN A 206 12.35 -10.63 5.51
N THR A 207 11.15 -11.22 5.44
CA THR A 207 10.83 -12.43 6.19
C THR A 207 11.37 -13.66 5.44
N PRO A 208 12.17 -14.53 6.08
CA PRO A 208 12.71 -15.73 5.42
C PRO A 208 11.62 -16.59 4.77
N ALA A 209 11.92 -17.17 3.62
CA ALA A 209 10.96 -17.96 2.83
C ALA A 209 10.30 -19.11 3.60
N LYS A 210 11.00 -19.69 4.59
CA LYS A 210 10.51 -20.81 5.43
C LYS A 210 9.32 -20.45 6.33
N THR A 211 9.09 -19.17 6.62
CA THR A 211 7.98 -18.69 7.44
C THR A 211 6.78 -18.20 6.64
N ARG A 212 6.86 -18.25 5.30
CA ARG A 212 5.82 -17.75 4.38
C ARG A 212 4.85 -18.85 3.94
N THR A 213 4.44 -19.72 4.86
CA THR A 213 3.43 -20.75 4.58
C THR A 213 2.06 -20.08 4.42
N GLY A 214 1.44 -20.22 3.26
CA GLY A 214 0.06 -19.80 3.02
C GLY A 214 -0.21 -19.04 1.72
N PHE A 215 0.80 -18.81 0.88
CA PHE A 215 0.57 -18.16 -0.42
C PHE A 215 0.20 -19.17 -1.50
N LYS A 216 -0.93 -18.93 -2.14
CA LYS A 216 -1.32 -19.69 -3.32
C LYS A 216 -0.54 -19.15 -4.53
N ASN A 217 0.21 -20.00 -5.21
CA ASN A 217 0.86 -19.65 -6.47
C ASN A 217 -0.23 -19.41 -7.54
N ASN A 218 -0.34 -18.18 -8.00
CA ASN A 218 -1.20 -17.87 -9.15
C ASN A 218 -0.35 -17.86 -10.42
N ALA A 219 -0.58 -18.86 -11.25
CA ALA A 219 0.19 -19.14 -12.48
C ALA A 219 -0.14 -18.22 -13.66
N PHE A 220 -0.84 -17.11 -13.48
CA PHE A 220 -1.26 -16.27 -14.60
C PHE A 220 -0.79 -14.83 -14.45
N GLY A 221 0.15 -14.46 -15.35
CA GLY A 221 0.74 -13.13 -15.48
C GLY A 221 -0.15 -12.07 -16.12
N GLU A 222 -1.47 -12.17 -16.01
CA GLU A 222 -2.37 -11.15 -16.55
C GLU A 222 -2.51 -9.98 -15.57
N SER A 223 -2.23 -8.78 -16.08
CA SER A 223 -2.51 -7.52 -15.36
C SER A 223 -4.01 -7.40 -15.11
N ILE A 224 -4.41 -7.25 -13.85
CA ILE A 224 -5.79 -6.89 -13.50
C ILE A 224 -6.14 -5.46 -13.95
N TYR A 225 -5.14 -4.73 -14.31
CA TYR A 225 -5.25 -3.35 -14.76
C TYR A 225 -5.24 -3.36 -16.29
N GLY A 226 -6.42 -3.52 -16.89
CA GLY A 226 -6.61 -3.23 -18.31
C GLY A 226 -6.15 -1.81 -18.59
N VAL A 227 -5.34 -1.63 -19.62
CA VAL A 227 -5.02 -0.34 -20.20
C VAL A 227 -6.35 0.22 -20.72
N GLY A 228 -6.95 1.11 -19.97
CA GLY A 228 -8.20 1.69 -20.39
C GLY A 228 -8.95 2.31 -19.21
N SER A 229 -9.02 3.63 -19.21
CA SER A 229 -9.91 4.50 -18.45
C SER A 229 -9.88 4.34 -16.92
N SER A 230 -9.54 5.41 -16.25
CA SER A 230 -9.80 5.67 -14.84
C SER A 230 -11.07 4.98 -14.39
N PRO A 231 -11.05 4.12 -13.35
CA PRO A 231 -12.29 3.64 -12.80
C PRO A 231 -13.00 4.81 -12.11
N SER A 232 -13.92 5.45 -12.84
CA SER A 232 -14.86 6.44 -12.32
C SER A 232 -15.93 5.79 -11.40
N ASN A 233 -15.59 4.77 -10.66
CA ASN A 233 -16.49 4.04 -9.77
C ASN A 233 -16.49 4.54 -8.32
N TRP A 234 -15.97 5.74 -8.11
CA TRP A 234 -16.22 6.44 -6.87
C TRP A 234 -17.58 7.15 -6.98
N PRO A 235 -18.51 7.00 -6.03
CA PRO A 235 -19.79 7.70 -6.12
C PRO A 235 -19.54 9.21 -6.18
N PRO A 236 -20.26 9.96 -7.03
CA PRO A 236 -20.11 11.41 -7.11
C PRO A 236 -20.42 12.04 -5.75
N ALA A 237 -19.69 13.11 -5.42
CA ALA A 237 -19.95 13.89 -4.22
C ALA A 237 -21.44 14.32 -4.17
N PRO A 238 -22.09 14.32 -3.00
CA PRO A 238 -23.49 14.73 -2.89
C PRO A 238 -23.64 16.16 -3.38
N ARG A 239 -24.54 16.39 -4.35
CA ARG A 239 -24.85 17.73 -4.86
C ARG A 239 -25.34 18.59 -3.69
N ARG A 240 -24.70 19.75 -3.48
CA ARG A 240 -25.19 20.76 -2.55
C ARG A 240 -26.58 21.17 -3.03
N ARG A 241 -27.60 21.00 -2.19
CA ARG A 241 -28.90 21.63 -2.39
C ARG A 241 -28.69 23.12 -2.18
N THR A 242 -28.82 23.90 -3.22
CA THR A 242 -29.03 25.34 -3.13
C THR A 242 -30.45 25.55 -2.64
N SER A 243 -30.58 26.03 -1.44
CA SER A 243 -31.81 26.63 -0.92
C SER A 243 -31.76 28.12 -1.19
#